data_bda6ee48e2d06a74bcd750337c58431a
#
_entry.id   bda6ee48e2d06a74bcd750337c58431a
#
_cell.length_a   1.000
_cell.length_b   1.000
_cell.length_c   1.000
_cell.angle_alpha   90.00
_cell.angle_beta   90.00
_cell.angle_gamma   90.00
#
_symmetry.space_group_name_H-M   'P 1'
#
loop_
_entity.id
_entity.type
_entity.pdbx_description
1 polymer ?
#
loop_
_entity_poly.entity_id
_entity_poly.type
_entity_poly.pdbx_seq_one_letter_code
_entity_poly.pdbx_strand_id
1 'polypeptide(L)'
;MDDDAAKLATAIGARVRHERTTRGWTLDQLAEASAVSRRMVVSVEQGAVNPSVGTLLRLSDALGVGLPALVEPPERSPVTITRAGDGAALWAGEFGGRGVLVAGTTPPDVVELWDWTLGVGDRHVSEAHAGGTRELVHVLDGAMVIDVDGQSIDLDVGDAVTFPGDVPHAYVNQGKSPT
;
A
#
# COMPACT_ATOMS: atom_id res chain seq x y z
N MET A 1 -5.20 6.02 -25.30
CA MET A 1 -4.12 4.98 -25.28
C MET A 1 -2.72 5.60 -25.32
N ASP A 2 -2.49 6.68 -26.08
CA ASP A 2 -1.15 7.31 -26.13
C ASP A 2 -0.70 8.02 -24.83
N ASP A 3 -1.64 8.60 -24.09
CA ASP A 3 -1.32 9.35 -22.85
C ASP A 3 -0.81 8.43 -21.72
N ASP A 4 -1.35 7.23 -21.58
CA ASP A 4 -0.93 6.28 -20.55
C ASP A 4 0.45 5.67 -20.86
N ALA A 5 0.76 5.43 -22.12
CA ALA A 5 2.08 4.96 -22.54
C ALA A 5 3.15 6.05 -22.32
N ALA A 6 2.83 7.31 -22.58
CA ALA A 6 3.73 8.44 -22.32
C ALA A 6 3.98 8.65 -20.83
N LYS A 7 2.95 8.55 -19.98
CA LYS A 7 3.06 8.60 -18.52
C LYS A 7 3.94 7.47 -18.01
N LEU A 8 3.74 6.25 -18.49
CA LEU A 8 4.55 5.09 -18.12
C LEU A 8 6.02 5.28 -18.53
N ALA A 9 6.29 5.74 -19.76
CA ALA A 9 7.65 6.00 -20.22
C ALA A 9 8.36 7.06 -19.36
N THR A 10 7.64 8.11 -18.95
CA THR A 10 8.15 9.15 -18.07
C THR A 10 8.47 8.59 -16.66
N ALA A 11 7.60 7.75 -16.12
CA ALA A 11 7.80 7.11 -14.82
C ALA A 11 9.02 6.18 -14.82
N ILE A 12 9.13 5.34 -15.84
CA ILE A 12 10.29 4.45 -16.05
C ILE A 12 11.59 5.28 -16.15
N GLY A 13 11.58 6.33 -16.95
CA GLY A 13 12.74 7.19 -17.12
C GLY A 13 13.21 7.85 -15.83
N ALA A 14 12.26 8.36 -15.05
CA ALA A 14 12.54 8.94 -13.73
C ALA A 14 13.15 7.91 -12.78
N ARG A 15 12.65 6.66 -12.81
CA ARG A 15 13.18 5.58 -11.96
C ARG A 15 14.59 5.17 -12.36
N VAL A 16 14.83 4.95 -13.64
CA VAL A 16 16.18 4.63 -14.16
C VAL A 16 17.18 5.72 -13.74
N ARG A 17 16.82 6.99 -13.91
CA ARG A 17 17.64 8.12 -13.50
C ARG A 17 17.88 8.14 -11.98
N HIS A 18 16.86 7.90 -11.17
CA HIS A 18 16.96 7.82 -9.72
C HIS A 18 17.95 6.75 -9.31
N GLU A 19 17.79 5.52 -9.79
CA GLU A 19 18.66 4.39 -9.47
C GLU A 19 20.10 4.61 -9.90
N ARG A 20 20.32 5.23 -11.06
CA ARG A 20 21.66 5.59 -11.54
C ARG A 20 22.29 6.64 -10.64
N THR A 21 21.58 7.72 -10.32
CA THR A 21 22.13 8.82 -9.53
C THR A 21 22.37 8.43 -8.07
N THR A 22 21.54 7.59 -7.48
CA THR A 22 21.75 7.04 -6.13
C THR A 22 23.05 6.24 -6.04
N ARG A 23 23.46 5.57 -7.14
CA ARG A 23 24.76 4.88 -7.23
C ARG A 23 25.94 5.80 -7.57
N GLY A 24 25.68 7.09 -7.77
CA GLY A 24 26.70 8.05 -8.21
C GLY A 24 27.20 7.81 -9.64
N TRP A 25 26.46 7.07 -10.48
CA TRP A 25 26.88 6.72 -11.82
C TRP A 25 26.62 7.83 -12.84
N THR A 26 27.55 7.98 -13.78
CA THR A 26 27.35 8.79 -14.99
C THR A 26 26.47 8.03 -15.99
N LEU A 27 25.97 8.75 -17.00
CA LEU A 27 25.25 8.14 -18.14
C LEU A 27 26.12 7.13 -18.90
N ASP A 28 27.42 7.42 -19.00
CA ASP A 28 28.36 6.53 -19.71
C ASP A 28 28.60 5.24 -18.92
N GLN A 29 28.70 5.31 -17.59
CA GLN A 29 28.85 4.13 -16.74
C GLN A 29 27.60 3.23 -16.79
N LEU A 30 26.38 3.79 -16.78
CA LEU A 30 25.19 3.00 -16.95
C LEU A 30 25.09 2.38 -18.36
N ALA A 31 25.46 3.13 -19.39
CA ALA A 31 25.47 2.63 -20.77
C ALA A 31 26.42 1.43 -20.92
N GLU A 32 27.61 1.52 -20.38
CA GLU A 32 28.61 0.46 -20.38
C GLU A 32 28.13 -0.78 -19.60
N ALA A 33 27.70 -0.57 -18.34
CA ALA A 33 27.25 -1.66 -17.48
C ALA A 33 26.02 -2.42 -18.03
N SER A 34 25.09 -1.70 -18.69
CA SER A 34 23.88 -2.29 -19.24
C SER A 34 24.01 -2.78 -20.67
N ALA A 35 25.14 -2.56 -21.35
CA ALA A 35 25.30 -2.76 -22.79
C ALA A 35 24.18 -2.08 -23.64
N VAL A 36 23.69 -0.93 -23.15
CA VAL A 36 22.71 -0.09 -23.84
C VAL A 36 23.43 1.19 -24.30
N SER A 37 23.18 1.65 -25.54
CA SER A 37 23.85 2.84 -26.01
C SER A 37 23.52 4.05 -25.13
N ARG A 38 24.52 4.94 -24.90
CA ARG A 38 24.35 6.18 -24.14
C ARG A 38 23.14 7.02 -24.62
N ARG A 39 22.95 7.09 -25.94
CA ARG A 39 21.80 7.80 -26.53
C ARG A 39 20.47 7.18 -26.08
N MET A 40 20.38 5.85 -26.03
CA MET A 40 19.18 5.14 -25.58
C MET A 40 18.95 5.39 -24.06
N VAL A 41 20.00 5.33 -23.24
CA VAL A 41 19.91 5.64 -21.80
C VAL A 41 19.35 7.06 -21.61
N VAL A 42 19.90 8.05 -22.31
CA VAL A 42 19.38 9.44 -22.26
C VAL A 42 17.92 9.52 -22.66
N SER A 43 17.54 8.88 -23.78
CA SER A 43 16.16 8.91 -24.25
C SER A 43 15.20 8.23 -23.28
N VAL A 44 15.63 7.14 -22.62
CA VAL A 44 14.84 6.46 -21.57
C VAL A 44 14.69 7.37 -20.35
N GLU A 45 15.78 7.95 -19.83
CA GLU A 45 15.71 8.83 -18.66
C GLU A 45 14.87 10.10 -18.87
N GLN A 46 14.73 10.54 -20.11
CA GLN A 46 13.89 11.67 -20.51
C GLN A 46 12.42 11.28 -20.75
N GLY A 47 12.09 9.98 -20.71
CA GLY A 47 10.76 9.49 -21.07
C GLY A 47 10.42 9.70 -22.55
N ALA A 48 11.44 9.96 -23.40
CA ALA A 48 11.26 10.27 -24.82
C ALA A 48 11.03 9.03 -25.69
N VAL A 49 11.17 7.83 -25.15
CA VAL A 49 10.96 6.56 -25.81
C VAL A 49 10.27 5.57 -24.89
N ASN A 50 9.53 4.63 -25.48
CA ASN A 50 9.05 3.46 -24.75
C ASN A 50 10.08 2.34 -24.94
N PRO A 51 10.91 2.01 -23.91
CA PRO A 51 11.96 1.03 -24.07
C PRO A 51 11.38 -0.38 -24.22
N SER A 52 12.03 -1.21 -25.04
CA SER A 52 11.66 -2.62 -25.14
C SER A 52 11.92 -3.35 -23.82
N VAL A 53 11.19 -4.46 -23.60
CA VAL A 53 11.40 -5.33 -22.42
C VAL A 53 12.87 -5.76 -22.31
N GLY A 54 13.52 -6.11 -23.43
CA GLY A 54 14.94 -6.46 -23.44
C GLY A 54 15.87 -5.30 -23.02
N THR A 55 15.51 -4.05 -23.33
CA THR A 55 16.25 -2.88 -22.84
C THR A 55 16.05 -2.68 -21.36
N LEU A 56 14.81 -2.83 -20.88
CA LEU A 56 14.49 -2.73 -19.45
C LEU A 56 15.19 -3.79 -18.61
N LEU A 57 15.24 -5.03 -19.08
CA LEU A 57 15.96 -6.13 -18.41
C LEU A 57 17.45 -5.79 -18.28
N ARG A 58 18.12 -5.35 -19.34
CA ARG A 58 19.53 -4.96 -19.28
C ARG A 58 19.79 -3.79 -18.32
N LEU A 59 18.91 -2.81 -18.30
CA LEU A 59 19.01 -1.69 -17.34
C LEU A 59 18.77 -2.16 -15.91
N SER A 60 17.77 -3.03 -15.67
CA SER A 60 17.48 -3.57 -14.35
C SER A 60 18.63 -4.41 -13.80
N ASP A 61 19.22 -5.26 -14.62
CA ASP A 61 20.37 -6.09 -14.24
C ASP A 61 21.58 -5.23 -13.90
N ALA A 62 21.91 -4.23 -14.72
CA ALA A 62 23.01 -3.31 -14.48
C ALA A 62 22.83 -2.48 -13.21
N LEU A 63 21.59 -2.05 -12.95
CA LEU A 63 21.22 -1.32 -11.75
C LEU A 63 21.04 -2.19 -10.52
N GLY A 64 21.02 -3.53 -10.67
CA GLY A 64 20.80 -4.45 -9.55
C GLY A 64 19.44 -4.34 -8.91
N VAL A 65 18.43 -3.90 -9.68
CA VAL A 65 17.03 -3.81 -9.24
C VAL A 65 16.18 -4.75 -10.09
N GLY A 66 15.11 -5.29 -9.55
CA GLY A 66 14.20 -6.12 -10.33
C GLY A 66 13.45 -5.31 -11.39
N LEU A 67 13.08 -5.93 -12.52
CA LEU A 67 12.27 -5.28 -13.55
C LEU A 67 10.99 -4.60 -12.99
N PRO A 68 10.24 -5.20 -12.04
CA PRO A 68 9.11 -4.54 -11.41
C PRO A 68 9.47 -3.17 -10.82
N ALA A 69 10.60 -3.06 -10.15
CA ALA A 69 11.04 -1.81 -9.52
C ALA A 69 11.33 -0.68 -10.54
N LEU A 70 11.64 -1.00 -11.78
CA LEU A 70 11.81 0.00 -12.85
C LEU A 70 10.48 0.47 -13.45
N VAL A 71 9.45 -0.40 -13.47
CA VAL A 71 8.15 -0.10 -14.09
C VAL A 71 7.12 0.42 -13.10
N GLU A 72 7.37 0.26 -11.79
CA GLU A 72 6.55 0.86 -10.75
C GLU A 72 6.65 2.40 -10.82
N PRO A 73 5.57 3.12 -10.59
CA PRO A 73 5.60 4.57 -10.49
C PRO A 73 6.64 5.00 -9.44
N PRO A 74 7.39 6.12 -9.64
CA PRO A 74 8.27 6.64 -8.62
C PRO A 74 7.49 6.81 -7.31
N GLU A 75 8.14 6.49 -6.19
CA GLU A 75 7.51 6.52 -4.87
C GLU A 75 6.62 7.76 -4.73
N ARG A 76 5.40 7.52 -4.30
CA ARG A 76 4.48 8.58 -3.89
C ARG A 76 5.23 9.46 -2.88
N SER A 77 4.90 10.74 -2.85
CA SER A 77 5.40 11.67 -1.82
C SER A 77 5.59 10.92 -0.48
N PRO A 78 6.75 11.04 0.18
CA PRO A 78 6.98 10.35 1.47
C PRO A 78 5.94 10.73 2.53
N VAL A 79 5.16 11.77 2.25
CA VAL A 79 4.04 12.22 3.10
C VAL A 79 2.77 12.19 2.28
N THR A 80 1.83 11.34 2.68
CA THR A 80 0.46 11.32 2.17
C THR A 80 -0.47 11.84 3.27
N ILE A 81 -1.37 12.75 2.93
CA ILE A 81 -2.35 13.31 3.86
C ILE A 81 -3.73 12.91 3.37
N THR A 82 -4.47 12.17 4.18
CA THR A 82 -5.92 11.98 4.01
C THR A 82 -6.62 13.02 4.89
N ARG A 83 -7.39 13.91 4.31
CA ARG A 83 -8.14 14.91 5.06
C ARG A 83 -9.38 14.29 5.69
N ALA A 84 -9.93 14.94 6.71
CA ALA A 84 -11.16 14.49 7.35
C ALA A 84 -12.29 14.37 6.30
N GLY A 85 -12.89 13.19 6.23
CA GLY A 85 -13.93 12.87 5.26
C GLY A 85 -13.46 12.30 3.90
N ASP A 86 -12.16 12.35 3.59
CA ASP A 86 -11.60 11.83 2.34
C ASP A 86 -11.23 10.34 2.40
N GLY A 87 -11.32 9.70 3.56
CA GLY A 87 -11.06 8.27 3.71
C GLY A 87 -12.05 7.42 2.92
N ALA A 88 -11.59 6.27 2.40
CA ALA A 88 -12.41 5.35 1.63
C ALA A 88 -13.34 4.55 2.55
N ALA A 89 -14.64 4.80 2.49
CA ALA A 89 -15.63 3.97 3.20
C ALA A 89 -15.80 2.65 2.45
N LEU A 90 -15.28 1.55 3.01
CA LEU A 90 -15.24 0.24 2.39
C LEU A 90 -16.22 -0.75 3.01
N TRP A 91 -16.76 -0.43 4.18
CA TRP A 91 -17.80 -1.21 4.83
C TRP A 91 -18.90 -0.32 5.40
N ALA A 92 -20.14 -0.80 5.34
CA ALA A 92 -21.32 -0.21 5.96
C ALA A 92 -22.12 -1.29 6.68
N GLY A 93 -22.38 -1.08 7.96
CA GLY A 93 -23.19 -1.95 8.79
C GLY A 93 -24.68 -1.70 8.61
N GLU A 94 -25.49 -2.70 8.96
CA GLU A 94 -26.95 -2.63 8.89
C GLU A 94 -27.53 -1.59 9.87
N PHE A 95 -26.84 -1.39 10.99
CA PHE A 95 -27.28 -0.49 12.07
C PHE A 95 -26.46 0.81 12.12
N GLY A 96 -25.94 1.23 10.97
CA GLY A 96 -25.28 2.52 10.80
C GLY A 96 -23.76 2.48 11.04
N GLY A 97 -23.18 1.29 11.16
CA GLY A 97 -21.74 1.13 11.24
C GLY A 97 -21.01 1.49 9.94
N ARG A 98 -19.74 1.81 10.06
CA ARG A 98 -18.84 2.20 8.98
C ARG A 98 -17.42 1.72 9.21
N GLY A 99 -16.80 1.18 8.18
CA GLY A 99 -15.35 0.93 8.13
C GLY A 99 -14.71 1.84 7.07
N VAL A 100 -13.84 2.71 7.50
CA VAL A 100 -13.18 3.72 6.64
C VAL A 100 -11.68 3.48 6.65
N LEU A 101 -11.09 3.18 5.51
CA LEU A 101 -9.64 3.17 5.35
C LEU A 101 -9.16 4.62 5.29
N VAL A 102 -8.46 5.08 6.31
CA VAL A 102 -7.98 6.46 6.42
C VAL A 102 -6.54 6.64 5.98
N ALA A 103 -5.71 5.61 6.10
CA ALA A 103 -4.35 5.64 5.59
C ALA A 103 -3.83 4.22 5.32
N GLY A 104 -2.90 4.09 4.40
CA GLY A 104 -2.23 2.83 4.12
C GLY A 104 -0.86 3.05 3.49
N THR A 105 0.05 2.10 3.71
CA THR A 105 1.34 2.03 3.05
C THR A 105 1.27 1.07 1.86
N THR A 106 2.33 1.04 1.05
CA THR A 106 2.45 0.12 -0.08
C THR A 106 3.49 -0.96 0.21
N PRO A 107 3.43 -2.12 -0.48
CA PRO A 107 4.44 -3.16 -0.33
C PRO A 107 5.87 -2.63 -0.41
N PRO A 108 6.85 -3.26 0.29
CA PRO A 108 6.72 -4.55 0.95
C PRO A 108 6.04 -4.52 2.33
N ASP A 109 6.04 -3.39 3.01
CA ASP A 109 5.53 -3.28 4.38
C ASP A 109 4.14 -2.62 4.34
N VAL A 110 3.10 -3.44 4.18
CA VAL A 110 1.72 -2.96 4.15
C VAL A 110 1.21 -2.75 5.57
N VAL A 111 0.86 -1.50 5.87
CA VAL A 111 0.17 -1.10 7.11
C VAL A 111 -1.06 -0.30 6.72
N GLU A 112 -2.20 -0.62 7.33
CA GLU A 112 -3.47 0.06 7.09
C GLU A 112 -3.99 0.63 8.39
N LEU A 113 -4.46 1.87 8.32
CA LEU A 113 -5.16 2.53 9.43
C LEU A 113 -6.62 2.68 9.06
N TRP A 114 -7.48 2.09 9.88
CA TRP A 114 -8.92 2.11 9.71
C TRP A 114 -9.59 2.91 10.83
N ASP A 115 -10.64 3.62 10.48
CA ASP A 115 -11.59 4.21 11.42
C ASP A 115 -12.89 3.40 11.36
N TRP A 116 -13.22 2.75 12.47
CA TRP A 116 -14.40 1.89 12.58
C TRP A 116 -15.43 2.52 13.50
N THR A 117 -16.66 2.53 13.03
CA THR A 117 -17.83 2.77 13.87
C THR A 117 -18.75 1.57 13.72
N LEU A 118 -19.23 1.01 14.82
CA LEU A 118 -20.19 -0.08 14.86
C LEU A 118 -21.48 0.41 15.52
N GLY A 119 -22.59 0.41 14.80
CA GLY A 119 -23.91 0.62 15.38
C GLY A 119 -24.29 -0.53 16.29
N VAL A 120 -25.26 -0.31 17.19
CA VAL A 120 -25.76 -1.34 18.10
C VAL A 120 -26.30 -2.52 17.31
N GLY A 121 -25.70 -3.69 17.47
CA GLY A 121 -26.04 -4.91 16.73
C GLY A 121 -25.22 -5.14 15.47
N ASP A 122 -24.40 -4.19 15.05
CA ASP A 122 -23.52 -4.40 13.90
C ASP A 122 -22.49 -5.49 14.19
N ARG A 123 -22.19 -6.26 13.15
CA ARG A 123 -21.16 -7.28 13.13
C ARG A 123 -20.42 -7.22 11.80
N HIS A 124 -19.13 -6.94 11.83
CA HIS A 124 -18.24 -7.09 10.70
C HIS A 124 -17.46 -8.40 10.82
N VAL A 125 -17.60 -9.28 9.84
CA VAL A 125 -16.87 -10.55 9.77
C VAL A 125 -15.73 -10.37 8.76
N SER A 126 -14.51 -10.63 9.18
CA SER A 126 -13.32 -10.64 8.35
C SER A 126 -12.84 -12.06 8.12
N GLU A 127 -12.56 -12.39 6.87
CA GLU A 127 -11.82 -13.61 6.55
C GLU A 127 -10.36 -13.47 6.97
N ALA A 128 -9.65 -14.61 7.10
CA ALA A 128 -8.23 -14.60 7.40
C ALA A 128 -7.42 -13.81 6.33
N HIS A 129 -6.62 -12.89 6.77
CA HIS A 129 -5.70 -12.13 5.91
C HIS A 129 -4.48 -12.95 5.50
N ALA A 130 -3.53 -12.35 4.80
CA ALA A 130 -2.27 -13.00 4.44
C ALA A 130 -1.50 -13.46 5.67
N GLY A 131 -0.80 -14.60 5.56
CA GLY A 131 -0.05 -15.18 6.68
C GLY A 131 0.94 -14.18 7.29
N GLY A 132 0.92 -14.08 8.62
CA GLY A 132 1.76 -13.16 9.41
C GLY A 132 1.15 -11.79 9.63
N THR A 133 -0.05 -11.49 9.08
CA THR A 133 -0.77 -10.25 9.37
C THR A 133 -1.11 -10.16 10.87
N ARG A 134 -0.90 -8.99 11.45
CA ARG A 134 -1.33 -8.67 12.81
C ARG A 134 -2.24 -7.48 12.81
N GLU A 135 -3.24 -7.52 13.67
CA GLU A 135 -4.16 -6.42 13.90
C GLU A 135 -4.00 -5.85 15.30
N LEU A 136 -4.19 -4.54 15.36
CA LEU A 136 -4.22 -3.79 16.62
C LEU A 136 -5.52 -3.01 16.63
N VAL A 137 -6.28 -3.16 17.68
CA VAL A 137 -7.53 -2.42 17.89
C VAL A 137 -7.45 -1.66 19.19
N HIS A 138 -7.90 -0.41 19.17
CA HIS A 138 -8.03 0.44 20.36
C HIS A 138 -9.45 1.01 20.38
N VAL A 139 -10.18 0.76 21.45
CA VAL A 139 -11.55 1.26 21.61
C VAL A 139 -11.50 2.71 22.08
N LEU A 140 -12.03 3.63 21.27
CA LEU A 140 -12.02 5.06 21.54
C LEU A 140 -13.31 5.54 22.20
N ASP A 141 -14.42 4.86 21.94
CA ASP A 141 -15.74 5.16 22.52
C ASP A 141 -16.59 3.89 22.60
N GLY A 142 -17.48 3.80 23.59
CA GLY A 142 -18.37 2.65 23.78
C GLY A 142 -17.66 1.38 24.26
N ALA A 143 -18.18 0.24 23.86
CA ALA A 143 -17.64 -1.09 24.14
C ALA A 143 -17.91 -2.02 22.98
N MET A 144 -17.02 -2.98 22.73
CA MET A 144 -17.16 -3.93 21.66
C MET A 144 -16.68 -5.34 22.07
N VAL A 145 -17.04 -6.30 21.24
CA VAL A 145 -16.52 -7.67 21.33
C VAL A 145 -15.69 -7.95 20.08
N ILE A 146 -14.53 -8.55 20.26
CA ILE A 146 -13.75 -9.13 19.17
C ILE A 146 -13.82 -10.66 19.27
N ASP A 147 -14.31 -11.31 18.23
CA ASP A 147 -14.19 -12.77 18.07
C ASP A 147 -12.95 -13.10 17.25
N VAL A 148 -12.02 -13.87 17.81
CA VAL A 148 -10.81 -14.31 17.13
C VAL A 148 -10.64 -15.81 17.32
N ASP A 149 -10.60 -16.57 16.24
CA ASP A 149 -10.40 -18.02 16.23
C ASP A 149 -11.28 -18.75 17.29
N GLY A 150 -12.55 -18.37 17.35
CA GLY A 150 -13.55 -18.94 18.29
C GLY A 150 -13.47 -18.44 19.72
N GLN A 151 -12.61 -17.48 20.04
CA GLN A 151 -12.57 -16.80 21.33
C GLN A 151 -13.24 -15.43 21.22
N SER A 152 -14.16 -15.13 22.13
CA SER A 152 -14.79 -13.81 22.27
C SER A 152 -14.12 -13.02 23.38
N ILE A 153 -13.72 -11.78 23.08
CA ILE A 153 -12.99 -10.89 23.98
C ILE A 153 -13.78 -9.59 24.09
N ASP A 154 -14.26 -9.29 25.29
CA ASP A 154 -14.92 -8.02 25.59
C ASP A 154 -13.88 -6.91 25.77
N LEU A 155 -14.12 -5.77 25.15
CA LEU A 155 -13.28 -4.57 25.23
C LEU A 155 -14.13 -3.36 25.59
N ASP A 156 -13.68 -2.62 26.60
CA ASP A 156 -14.25 -1.34 27.02
C ASP A 156 -13.44 -0.17 26.45
N VAL A 157 -13.99 1.04 26.53
CA VAL A 157 -13.30 2.26 26.15
C VAL A 157 -11.92 2.37 26.83
N GLY A 158 -10.89 2.62 26.01
CA GLY A 158 -9.49 2.70 26.45
C GLY A 158 -8.73 1.39 26.39
N ASP A 159 -9.42 0.26 26.18
CA ASP A 159 -8.76 -1.03 25.98
C ASP A 159 -8.14 -1.13 24.60
N ALA A 160 -7.02 -1.86 24.52
CA ALA A 160 -6.37 -2.18 23.28
C ALA A 160 -6.01 -3.68 23.23
N VAL A 161 -6.19 -4.28 22.07
CA VAL A 161 -5.86 -5.68 21.82
C VAL A 161 -5.00 -5.81 20.57
N THR A 162 -4.11 -6.79 20.58
CA THR A 162 -3.35 -7.23 19.40
C THR A 162 -3.59 -8.71 19.17
N PHE A 163 -3.93 -9.08 17.95
CA PHE A 163 -4.22 -10.47 17.59
C PHE A 163 -3.70 -10.83 16.19
N PRO A 164 -3.55 -12.14 15.88
CA PRO A 164 -3.26 -12.59 14.53
C PRO A 164 -4.43 -12.28 13.60
N GLY A 165 -4.21 -11.47 12.56
CA GLY A 165 -5.21 -11.19 11.52
C GLY A 165 -5.29 -12.26 10.44
N ASP A 166 -4.38 -13.23 10.45
CA ASP A 166 -4.34 -14.38 9.54
C ASP A 166 -5.22 -15.56 9.99
N VAL A 167 -6.14 -15.30 10.92
CA VAL A 167 -7.21 -16.21 11.34
C VAL A 167 -8.58 -15.53 11.18
N PRO A 168 -9.69 -16.30 11.06
CA PRO A 168 -11.04 -15.71 11.01
C PRO A 168 -11.33 -14.91 12.28
N HIS A 169 -11.86 -13.71 12.11
CA HIS A 169 -12.19 -12.82 13.21
C HIS A 169 -13.40 -11.95 12.90
N ALA A 170 -13.99 -11.33 13.93
CA ALA A 170 -15.10 -10.43 13.76
C ALA A 170 -15.11 -9.33 14.82
N TYR A 171 -15.59 -8.16 14.43
CA TYR A 171 -15.85 -7.01 15.29
C TYR A 171 -17.34 -6.90 15.53
N VAL A 172 -17.77 -6.82 16.75
CA VAL A 172 -19.17 -6.90 17.12
C VAL A 172 -19.50 -5.83 18.16
N ASN A 173 -20.58 -5.07 17.91
CA ASN A 173 -21.15 -4.20 18.93
C ASN A 173 -22.37 -4.87 19.54
N GLN A 174 -22.21 -5.42 20.74
CA GLN A 174 -23.31 -5.96 21.57
C GLN A 174 -23.71 -4.97 22.68
N GLY A 175 -23.16 -3.76 22.68
CA GLY A 175 -23.44 -2.72 23.64
C GLY A 175 -24.80 -2.05 23.46
N LYS A 176 -25.00 -0.94 24.13
CA LYS A 176 -26.24 -0.14 24.10
C LYS A 176 -26.07 1.19 23.35
N SER A 177 -24.88 1.49 22.92
CA SER A 177 -24.51 2.68 22.14
C SER A 177 -23.57 2.30 21.00
N PRO A 178 -23.45 3.10 19.97
CA PRO A 178 -22.38 2.93 18.98
C PRO A 178 -20.99 2.94 19.62
N THR A 179 -20.05 2.27 19.01
CA THR A 179 -18.65 2.23 19.42
C THR A 179 -17.76 2.49 18.21
#